data_14adb7cf7a318d8b3b3c2148cf71e800
#
_entry.id   14adb7cf7a318d8b3b3c2148cf71e800
#
_cell.length_a   1.000
_cell.length_b   1.000
_cell.length_c   1.000
_cell.angle_alpha   90.00
_cell.angle_beta   90.00
_cell.angle_gamma   90.00
#
_symmetry.space_group_name_H-M   'P 1'
#
loop_
_entity.id
_entity.type
_entity.pdbx_description
1 polymer ?
#
loop_
_entity_poly.entity_id
_entity_poly.type
_entity_poly.pdbx_seq_one_letter_code
_entity_poly.pdbx_strand_id
1 'polypeptide(L)'
;PKGGTHLLEKAVTLFPEIKSRYLHIGQSTLAQFQKTDDLGAINIPIGVGFPNPVSLSSIQKCLHQLKNKKGCYATAHIPFSEVLANLINGMDIKSLLILRDPRDVVISHANYIIRTPSHFLCEYYQTLSESERIMKSITGLESEEWNLLNIYNRYQSVLRWSEQSFNYTTYFESLVGTQGGGSRDAQIQELKNITHHLGIKSDSKEINQIADKVFGGTATFSKGAIGNWQNHFSIQHKEAFKELAGEMLIQLRYETDLNW
;
A
#
# COMPACT_ATOMS: atom_id res chain seq x y z
N PRO A 1 -2.43 3.06 -1.90
CA PRO A 1 -3.62 2.45 -1.32
C PRO A 1 -4.13 1.29 -2.17
N LYS A 2 -4.81 0.33 -1.54
CA LYS A 2 -5.38 -0.90 -2.16
C LYS A 2 -4.36 -1.96 -2.63
N GLY A 3 -3.07 -1.77 -2.38
CA GLY A 3 -2.01 -2.76 -2.67
C GLY A 3 -1.94 -3.93 -1.67
N GLY A 4 -2.81 -4.02 -0.66
CA GLY A 4 -2.81 -5.13 0.30
C GLY A 4 -2.36 -4.77 1.71
N THR A 5 -2.35 -3.50 2.10
CA THR A 5 -1.91 -3.04 3.43
C THR A 5 -2.58 -3.82 4.58
N HIS A 6 -3.90 -4.08 4.48
CA HIS A 6 -4.61 -4.84 5.51
C HIS A 6 -4.25 -6.34 5.53
N LEU A 7 -3.87 -6.92 4.37
CA LEU A 7 -3.36 -8.28 4.33
C LEU A 7 -2.02 -8.36 5.04
N LEU A 8 -1.10 -7.44 4.73
CA LEU A 8 0.20 -7.35 5.39
C LEU A 8 0.05 -7.06 6.89
N GLU A 9 -0.79 -6.10 7.25
CA GLU A 9 -1.09 -5.76 8.65
C GLU A 9 -1.58 -6.99 9.40
N LYS A 10 -2.54 -7.74 8.81
CA LYS A 10 -3.03 -8.98 9.42
C LYS A 10 -1.94 -10.02 9.56
N ALA A 11 -1.12 -10.22 8.52
CA ALA A 11 -0.02 -11.19 8.57
C ALA A 11 0.95 -10.88 9.72
N VAL A 12 1.37 -9.63 9.87
CA VAL A 12 2.34 -9.27 10.92
C VAL A 12 1.72 -9.28 12.33
N THR A 13 0.44 -8.93 12.48
CA THR A 13 -0.22 -8.91 13.80
C THR A 13 -0.56 -10.30 14.36
N LEU A 14 -0.40 -11.34 13.57
CA LEU A 14 -0.53 -12.72 14.04
C LEU A 14 0.72 -13.22 14.77
N PHE A 15 1.85 -12.51 14.67
CA PHE A 15 3.05 -12.81 15.45
C PHE A 15 2.93 -12.24 16.87
N PRO A 16 3.22 -13.04 17.91
CA PRO A 16 3.06 -12.63 19.33
C PRO A 16 3.89 -11.40 19.73
N GLU A 17 5.02 -11.17 19.06
CA GLU A 17 5.89 -10.02 19.30
C GLU A 17 5.27 -8.71 18.83
N ILE A 18 4.34 -8.76 17.86
CA ILE A 18 3.64 -7.61 17.33
C ILE A 18 2.34 -7.39 18.12
N LYS A 19 2.35 -6.38 18.98
CA LYS A 19 1.28 -6.14 19.94
C LYS A 19 0.10 -5.36 19.38
N SER A 20 0.40 -4.25 18.71
CA SER A 20 -0.67 -3.36 18.23
C SER A 20 -0.18 -2.33 17.23
N ARG A 21 -1.12 -1.86 16.41
CA ARG A 21 -0.91 -0.66 15.62
C ARG A 21 -0.88 0.56 16.54
N TYR A 22 0.21 1.31 16.51
CA TYR A 22 0.32 2.58 17.21
C TYR A 22 -0.63 3.62 16.58
N LEU A 23 -0.51 3.79 15.24
CA LEU A 23 -1.37 4.71 14.48
C LEU A 23 -1.29 4.43 12.98
N HIS A 24 -2.18 5.07 12.24
CA HIS A 24 -2.04 5.25 10.79
C HIS A 24 -1.47 6.65 10.52
N ILE A 25 -0.31 6.72 9.87
CA ILE A 25 0.31 8.00 9.50
C ILE A 25 -0.50 8.60 8.35
N GLY A 26 -1.34 9.54 8.66
CA GLY A 26 -2.21 10.27 7.75
C GLY A 26 -2.33 11.74 8.17
N GLN A 27 -2.90 12.57 7.32
CA GLN A 27 -3.00 14.02 7.54
C GLN A 27 -3.69 14.34 8.88
N SER A 28 -4.84 13.74 9.15
CA SER A 28 -5.59 13.96 10.40
C SER A 28 -4.82 13.51 11.65
N THR A 29 -4.09 12.40 11.53
CA THR A 29 -3.29 11.89 12.65
C THR A 29 -2.08 12.77 12.92
N LEU A 30 -1.42 13.27 11.88
CA LEU A 30 -0.26 14.13 12.02
C LEU A 30 -0.61 15.54 12.49
N ALA A 31 -1.83 16.01 12.28
CA ALA A 31 -2.30 17.30 12.77
C ALA A 31 -2.12 17.45 14.29
N GLN A 32 -2.27 16.37 15.07
CA GLN A 32 -2.02 16.37 16.53
C GLN A 32 -0.55 16.63 16.93
N PHE A 33 0.39 16.47 15.99
CA PHE A 33 1.81 16.71 16.21
C PHE A 33 2.28 18.06 15.67
N GLN A 34 1.42 18.79 14.94
CA GLN A 34 1.75 20.12 14.44
C GLN A 34 1.82 21.12 15.61
N LYS A 35 2.84 21.97 15.58
CA LYS A 35 2.92 23.16 16.43
C LYS A 35 2.64 24.40 15.59
N THR A 36 2.11 25.43 16.21
CA THR A 36 1.81 26.73 15.59
C THR A 36 3.05 27.46 15.01
N ASP A 37 4.26 27.03 15.39
CA ASP A 37 5.51 27.70 15.04
C ASP A 37 6.30 27.00 13.91
N ASP A 38 5.68 26.08 13.16
CA ASP A 38 6.34 25.36 12.04
C ASP A 38 6.46 26.23 10.74
N LEU A 39 6.59 27.55 10.88
CA LEU A 39 6.87 28.46 9.77
C LEU A 39 8.26 28.17 9.20
N GLY A 40 8.33 27.68 7.95
CA GLY A 40 9.57 27.28 7.28
C GLY A 40 9.91 25.78 7.36
N ALA A 41 9.04 24.95 7.91
CA ALA A 41 9.24 23.52 7.99
C ALA A 41 9.29 22.85 6.59
N ILE A 42 10.20 21.88 6.44
CA ILE A 42 10.21 20.99 5.27
C ILE A 42 8.91 20.20 5.25
N ASN A 43 8.17 20.31 4.15
CA ASN A 43 6.94 19.55 3.94
C ASN A 43 7.20 18.28 3.13
N ILE A 44 6.62 17.18 3.58
CA ILE A 44 6.66 15.88 2.92
C ILE A 44 5.26 15.55 2.42
N PRO A 45 5.09 15.16 1.15
CA PRO A 45 3.79 14.72 0.67
C PRO A 45 3.42 13.39 1.32
N ILE A 46 2.21 13.28 1.85
CA ILE A 46 1.60 12.02 2.30
C ILE A 46 0.34 11.74 1.48
N GLY A 47 0.03 10.46 1.29
CA GLY A 47 -1.10 10.04 0.47
C GLY A 47 -0.68 9.64 -0.95
N VAL A 48 -0.57 8.34 -1.20
CA VAL A 48 -0.35 7.79 -2.54
C VAL A 48 -1.63 7.94 -3.37
N GLY A 49 -1.57 8.73 -4.42
CA GLY A 49 -2.71 9.08 -5.28
C GLY A 49 -3.27 10.48 -5.03
N PHE A 50 -3.23 10.96 -3.79
CA PHE A 50 -3.62 12.31 -3.37
C PHE A 50 -2.59 12.85 -2.39
N PRO A 51 -1.44 13.32 -2.89
CA PRO A 51 -0.39 13.80 -2.01
C PRO A 51 -0.79 15.13 -1.35
N ASN A 52 -0.73 15.16 -0.03
CA ASN A 52 -0.95 16.36 0.77
C ASN A 52 0.32 16.68 1.55
N PRO A 53 0.75 17.94 1.64
CA PRO A 53 1.93 18.33 2.38
C PRO A 53 1.71 18.19 3.89
N VAL A 54 2.68 17.60 4.57
CA VAL A 54 2.74 17.52 6.03
C VAL A 54 4.15 17.85 6.50
N SER A 55 4.26 18.57 7.59
CA SER A 55 5.55 18.94 8.18
C SER A 55 6.38 17.68 8.53
N LEU A 56 7.63 17.66 8.11
CA LEU A 56 8.59 16.61 8.46
C LEU A 56 8.75 16.50 9.98
N SER A 57 8.69 17.60 10.71
CA SER A 57 8.79 17.60 12.17
C SER A 57 7.66 16.81 12.83
N SER A 58 6.45 16.88 12.28
CA SER A 58 5.30 16.10 12.76
C SER A 58 5.51 14.59 12.52
N ILE A 59 6.03 14.22 11.36
CA ILE A 59 6.38 12.82 11.07
C ILE A 59 7.49 12.35 12.01
N GLN A 60 8.52 13.16 12.21
CA GLN A 60 9.64 12.85 13.10
C GLN A 60 9.18 12.59 14.55
N LYS A 61 8.32 13.46 15.10
CA LYS A 61 7.74 13.28 16.44
C LYS A 61 6.96 11.97 16.55
N CYS A 62 6.15 11.69 15.53
CA CYS A 62 5.40 10.43 15.43
C CYS A 62 6.32 9.20 15.45
N LEU A 63 7.38 9.20 14.61
CA LEU A 63 8.33 8.10 14.53
C LEU A 63 9.16 7.92 15.82
N HIS A 64 9.54 9.01 16.50
CA HIS A 64 10.17 8.91 17.81
C HIS A 64 9.28 8.26 18.85
N GLN A 65 8.00 8.57 18.87
CA GLN A 65 7.06 7.93 19.79
C GLN A 65 6.86 6.46 19.44
N LEU A 66 6.81 6.10 18.14
CA LEU A 66 6.73 4.72 17.68
C LEU A 66 7.95 3.91 18.13
N LYS A 67 9.17 4.43 17.93
CA LYS A 67 10.42 3.76 18.30
C LYS A 67 10.46 3.35 19.79
N ASN A 68 9.87 4.15 20.65
CA ASN A 68 9.83 3.90 22.09
C ASN A 68 8.76 2.85 22.51
N LYS A 69 7.99 2.32 21.57
CA LYS A 69 6.90 1.37 21.83
C LYS A 69 7.24 -0.01 21.27
N LYS A 70 7.83 -0.88 22.10
CA LYS A 70 8.17 -2.27 21.68
C LYS A 70 6.94 -3.02 21.16
N GLY A 71 7.10 -3.67 20.02
CA GLY A 71 6.06 -4.47 19.37
C GLY A 71 4.95 -3.65 18.73
N CYS A 72 5.08 -2.33 18.66
CA CYS A 72 4.13 -1.48 17.95
C CYS A 72 4.61 -1.19 16.53
N TYR A 73 3.66 -0.95 15.64
CA TYR A 73 3.90 -0.54 14.26
C TYR A 73 3.00 0.63 13.89
N ALA A 74 3.37 1.31 12.81
CA ALA A 74 2.53 2.30 12.15
C ALA A 74 2.24 1.85 10.72
N THR A 75 1.06 2.18 10.20
CA THR A 75 0.74 2.02 8.78
C THR A 75 0.76 3.38 8.10
N ALA A 76 1.07 3.42 6.81
CA ALA A 76 1.16 4.65 6.05
C ALA A 76 0.88 4.44 4.56
N HIS A 77 0.52 5.53 3.88
CA HIS A 77 0.52 5.64 2.43
C HIS A 77 1.37 6.85 2.06
N ILE A 78 2.69 6.68 2.01
CA ILE A 78 3.63 7.79 1.86
C ILE A 78 4.45 7.60 0.57
N PRO A 79 4.43 8.59 -0.35
CA PRO A 79 5.37 8.68 -1.45
C PRO A 79 6.81 8.66 -0.95
N PHE A 80 7.73 8.16 -1.77
CA PHE A 80 9.14 8.16 -1.43
C PHE A 80 9.68 9.60 -1.26
N SER A 81 10.48 9.78 -0.23
CA SER A 81 11.23 11.00 0.02
C SER A 81 12.58 10.65 0.62
N GLU A 82 13.67 11.14 0.06
CA GLU A 82 15.02 10.88 0.58
C GLU A 82 15.20 11.38 2.01
N VAL A 83 14.63 12.55 2.31
CA VAL A 83 14.70 13.13 3.65
C VAL A 83 14.00 12.21 4.66
N LEU A 84 12.85 11.66 4.30
CA LEU A 84 12.13 10.72 5.17
C LEU A 84 12.83 9.36 5.25
N ALA A 85 13.41 8.87 4.15
CA ALA A 85 14.19 7.64 4.14
C ALA A 85 15.41 7.74 5.07
N ASN A 86 16.15 8.84 5.00
CA ASN A 86 17.27 9.10 5.90
C ASN A 86 16.84 9.20 7.37
N LEU A 87 15.69 9.79 7.64
CA LEU A 87 15.13 9.86 9.00
C LEU A 87 14.79 8.47 9.55
N ILE A 88 14.10 7.64 8.77
CA ILE A 88 13.71 6.27 9.15
C ILE A 88 14.95 5.40 9.39
N ASN A 89 15.93 5.47 8.48
CA ASN A 89 17.19 4.75 8.59
C ASN A 89 17.98 5.19 9.83
N GLY A 90 18.11 6.48 10.06
CA GLY A 90 18.81 7.02 11.24
C GLY A 90 18.14 6.67 12.57
N MET A 91 16.86 6.33 12.56
CA MET A 91 16.11 5.83 13.71
C MET A 91 16.19 4.31 13.89
N ASP A 92 16.83 3.58 12.99
CA ASP A 92 16.83 2.11 12.98
C ASP A 92 15.42 1.49 13.00
N ILE A 93 14.50 2.10 12.24
CA ILE A 93 13.13 1.62 12.09
C ILE A 93 13.06 0.75 10.83
N LYS A 94 12.65 -0.50 10.99
CA LYS A 94 12.39 -1.39 9.86
C LYS A 94 11.06 -1.09 9.23
N SER A 95 10.99 -1.14 7.91
CA SER A 95 9.75 -0.94 7.16
C SER A 95 9.40 -2.14 6.27
N LEU A 96 8.13 -2.24 5.95
CA LEU A 96 7.60 -3.21 5.00
C LEU A 96 6.81 -2.44 3.93
N LEU A 97 7.11 -2.69 2.66
CA LEU A 97 6.32 -2.23 1.53
C LEU A 97 5.54 -3.42 0.96
N ILE A 98 4.25 -3.27 0.74
CA ILE A 98 3.47 -4.25 -0.01
C ILE A 98 3.10 -3.70 -1.38
N LEU A 99 3.43 -4.45 -2.42
CA LEU A 99 3.03 -4.21 -3.80
C LEU A 99 1.98 -5.26 -4.23
N ARG A 100 1.25 -4.95 -5.27
CA ARG A 100 0.24 -5.81 -5.88
C ARG A 100 0.19 -5.53 -7.37
N ASP A 101 -0.34 -6.44 -8.19
CA ASP A 101 -0.62 -6.17 -9.59
C ASP A 101 -1.39 -4.85 -9.73
N PRO A 102 -0.80 -3.85 -10.42
CA PRO A 102 -1.42 -2.52 -10.54
C PRO A 102 -2.82 -2.56 -11.18
N ARG A 103 -3.12 -3.55 -12.02
CA ARG A 103 -4.43 -3.76 -12.64
C ARG A 103 -5.49 -4.14 -11.60
N ASP A 104 -5.13 -5.03 -10.67
CA ASP A 104 -5.99 -5.38 -9.53
C ASP A 104 -6.16 -4.23 -8.55
N VAL A 105 -5.12 -3.39 -8.40
CA VAL A 105 -5.21 -2.16 -7.59
C VAL A 105 -6.22 -1.20 -8.18
N VAL A 106 -6.26 -1.03 -9.52
CA VAL A 106 -7.25 -0.19 -10.22
C VAL A 106 -8.68 -0.64 -9.90
N ILE A 107 -8.99 -1.93 -10.05
CA ILE A 107 -10.31 -2.48 -9.73
C ILE A 107 -10.66 -2.29 -8.25
N SER A 108 -9.71 -2.61 -7.38
CA SER A 108 -9.91 -2.46 -5.93
C SER A 108 -10.12 -0.99 -5.53
N HIS A 109 -9.46 -0.05 -6.19
CA HIS A 109 -9.59 1.38 -5.95
C HIS A 109 -10.95 1.92 -6.41
N ALA A 110 -11.39 1.62 -7.64
CA ALA A 110 -12.68 2.01 -8.17
C ALA A 110 -13.82 1.53 -7.25
N ASN A 111 -13.78 0.25 -6.85
CA ASN A 111 -14.77 -0.34 -5.96
C ASN A 111 -14.73 0.24 -4.53
N TYR A 112 -13.55 0.60 -4.03
CA TYR A 112 -13.40 1.20 -2.70
C TYR A 112 -14.05 2.58 -2.63
N ILE A 113 -13.84 3.42 -3.63
CA ILE A 113 -14.38 4.79 -3.65
C ILE A 113 -15.90 4.75 -3.51
N ILE A 114 -16.61 3.96 -4.32
CA ILE A 114 -18.09 3.93 -4.30
C ILE A 114 -18.66 3.29 -3.03
N ARG A 115 -17.89 2.44 -2.33
CA ARG A 115 -18.31 1.78 -1.08
C ARG A 115 -17.96 2.58 0.16
N THR A 116 -17.32 3.72 0.02
CA THR A 116 -16.85 4.56 1.13
C THR A 116 -17.50 5.94 1.02
N PRO A 117 -18.68 6.15 1.61
CA PRO A 117 -19.42 7.43 1.48
C PRO A 117 -18.61 8.64 1.98
N SER A 118 -17.69 8.43 2.92
CA SER A 118 -16.80 9.48 3.40
C SER A 118 -15.62 9.79 2.48
N HIS A 119 -15.47 9.07 1.37
CA HIS A 119 -14.40 9.35 0.40
C HIS A 119 -14.82 10.53 -0.47
N PHE A 120 -13.98 11.55 -0.56
CA PHE A 120 -14.31 12.81 -1.27
C PHE A 120 -14.65 12.63 -2.77
N LEU A 121 -14.22 11.54 -3.42
CA LEU A 121 -14.63 11.20 -4.79
C LEU A 121 -15.88 10.31 -4.85
N CYS A 122 -16.52 9.96 -3.74
CA CYS A 122 -17.61 8.99 -3.74
C CYS A 122 -18.77 9.47 -4.61
N GLU A 123 -19.24 10.68 -4.39
CA GLU A 123 -20.35 11.27 -5.15
C GLU A 123 -20.04 11.33 -6.65
N TYR A 124 -18.86 11.82 -7.02
CA TYR A 124 -18.44 11.84 -8.42
C TYR A 124 -18.40 10.44 -9.04
N TYR A 125 -17.81 9.46 -8.36
CA TYR A 125 -17.74 8.08 -8.87
C TYR A 125 -19.11 7.42 -8.99
N GLN A 126 -20.09 7.80 -8.18
CA GLN A 126 -21.48 7.31 -8.28
C GLN A 126 -22.16 7.77 -9.56
N THR A 127 -21.79 8.92 -10.14
CA THR A 127 -22.33 9.38 -11.43
C THR A 127 -21.77 8.63 -12.62
N LEU A 128 -20.67 7.90 -12.46
CA LEU A 128 -19.96 7.19 -13.53
C LEU A 128 -20.44 5.72 -13.64
N SER A 129 -20.41 5.18 -14.85
CA SER A 129 -20.50 3.74 -15.08
C SER A 129 -19.29 2.99 -14.50
N GLU A 130 -19.38 1.67 -14.35
CA GLU A 130 -18.25 0.86 -13.88
C GLU A 130 -17.02 1.02 -14.78
N SER A 131 -17.22 1.03 -16.09
CA SER A 131 -16.15 1.21 -17.07
C SER A 131 -15.42 2.56 -16.90
N GLU A 132 -16.20 3.64 -16.73
CA GLU A 132 -15.62 4.98 -16.51
C GLU A 132 -14.86 5.06 -15.19
N ARG A 133 -15.35 4.45 -14.10
CA ARG A 133 -14.63 4.40 -12.81
C ARG A 133 -13.29 3.70 -12.93
N ILE A 134 -13.27 2.59 -13.67
CA ILE A 134 -12.03 1.85 -13.94
C ILE A 134 -11.08 2.74 -14.75
N MET A 135 -11.57 3.36 -15.83
CA MET A 135 -10.77 4.27 -16.65
C MET A 135 -10.19 5.40 -15.82
N LYS A 136 -10.99 6.07 -14.99
CA LYS A 136 -10.51 7.14 -14.08
C LYS A 136 -9.51 6.62 -13.04
N SER A 137 -9.65 5.38 -12.60
CA SER A 137 -8.67 4.77 -11.71
C SER A 137 -7.36 4.38 -12.41
N ILE A 138 -7.35 4.20 -13.74
CA ILE A 138 -6.14 4.04 -14.56
C ILE A 138 -5.50 5.41 -14.83
N THR A 139 -6.24 6.30 -15.49
CA THR A 139 -5.70 7.55 -16.07
C THR A 139 -5.53 8.67 -15.05
N GLY A 140 -6.15 8.52 -13.87
CA GLY A 140 -6.24 9.60 -12.91
C GLY A 140 -7.37 10.59 -13.22
N LEU A 141 -7.41 11.65 -12.44
CA LEU A 141 -8.38 12.72 -12.55
C LEU A 141 -7.70 14.04 -12.17
N GLU A 142 -7.73 15.00 -13.05
CA GLU A 142 -7.25 16.35 -12.80
C GLU A 142 -8.42 17.33 -12.97
N SER A 143 -8.71 18.10 -11.93
CA SER A 143 -9.70 19.15 -11.92
C SER A 143 -9.29 20.23 -10.93
N GLU A 144 -10.01 21.35 -10.89
CA GLU A 144 -9.77 22.41 -9.89
C GLU A 144 -9.97 21.92 -8.45
N GLU A 145 -10.86 20.94 -8.24
CA GLU A 145 -11.17 20.42 -6.90
C GLU A 145 -10.36 19.19 -6.52
N TRP A 146 -9.96 18.36 -7.51
CA TRP A 146 -9.35 17.05 -7.24
C TRP A 146 -8.19 16.73 -8.18
N ASN A 147 -7.13 16.21 -7.60
CA ASN A 147 -6.00 15.68 -8.36
C ASN A 147 -5.73 14.23 -7.92
N LEU A 148 -6.29 13.26 -8.66
CA LEU A 148 -5.97 11.85 -8.51
C LEU A 148 -4.83 11.49 -9.47
N LEU A 149 -3.68 11.13 -8.96
CA LEU A 149 -2.59 10.62 -9.78
C LEU A 149 -3.01 9.37 -10.54
N ASN A 150 -2.57 9.24 -11.79
CA ASN A 150 -2.74 8.02 -12.58
C ASN A 150 -2.01 6.83 -11.93
N ILE A 151 -2.29 5.60 -12.41
CA ILE A 151 -1.75 4.38 -11.80
C ILE A 151 -0.22 4.32 -11.89
N TYR A 152 0.39 4.78 -12.98
CA TYR A 152 1.84 4.83 -13.15
C TYR A 152 2.49 5.73 -12.10
N ASN A 153 2.03 6.96 -11.98
CA ASN A 153 2.58 7.93 -11.02
C ASN A 153 2.39 7.48 -9.56
N ARG A 154 1.27 6.80 -9.26
CA ARG A 154 1.06 6.20 -7.92
C ARG A 154 2.10 5.15 -7.58
N TYR A 155 2.49 4.31 -8.53
CA TYR A 155 3.52 3.29 -8.31
C TYR A 155 4.90 3.92 -8.26
N GLN A 156 5.24 4.78 -9.22
CA GLN A 156 6.53 5.48 -9.24
C GLN A 156 6.77 6.24 -7.93
N SER A 157 5.73 6.81 -7.35
CA SER A 157 5.85 7.54 -6.09
C SER A 157 6.30 6.67 -4.90
N VAL A 158 6.18 5.35 -4.98
CA VAL A 158 6.50 4.45 -3.87
C VAL A 158 7.62 3.45 -4.17
N LEU A 159 7.96 3.20 -5.43
CA LEU A 159 8.89 2.12 -5.80
C LEU A 159 10.29 2.31 -5.19
N ARG A 160 10.78 3.52 -5.07
CA ARG A 160 12.10 3.79 -4.46
C ARG A 160 12.21 3.38 -2.97
N TRP A 161 11.09 3.11 -2.29
CA TRP A 161 11.14 2.48 -0.96
C TRP A 161 11.74 1.08 -1.03
N SER A 162 11.54 0.33 -2.14
CA SER A 162 12.10 -1.01 -2.31
C SER A 162 13.63 -1.05 -2.38
N GLU A 163 14.27 0.07 -2.70
CA GLU A 163 15.72 0.23 -2.80
C GLU A 163 16.39 0.46 -1.44
N GLN A 164 15.62 0.70 -0.39
CA GLN A 164 16.13 1.05 0.92
C GLN A 164 16.50 -0.20 1.73
N SER A 165 17.70 -0.23 2.32
CA SER A 165 18.22 -1.38 3.09
C SER A 165 17.40 -1.72 4.34
N PHE A 166 16.71 -0.74 4.91
CA PHE A 166 15.83 -0.92 6.07
C PHE A 166 14.41 -1.36 5.69
N ASN A 167 14.11 -1.47 4.38
CA ASN A 167 12.81 -1.90 3.87
C ASN A 167 12.86 -3.32 3.32
N TYR A 168 11.81 -4.08 3.57
CA TYR A 168 11.54 -5.33 2.86
C TYR A 168 10.27 -5.16 2.02
N THR A 169 10.37 -5.50 0.74
CA THR A 169 9.23 -5.44 -0.19
C THR A 169 8.60 -6.81 -0.33
N THR A 170 7.34 -6.90 0.02
CA THR A 170 6.49 -8.09 -0.14
C THR A 170 5.48 -7.87 -1.26
N TYR A 171 4.98 -8.96 -1.83
CA TYR A 171 3.95 -8.92 -2.86
C TYR A 171 2.65 -9.54 -2.33
N PHE A 172 1.53 -8.90 -2.67
CA PHE A 172 0.21 -9.41 -2.31
C PHE A 172 0.03 -10.85 -2.76
N GLU A 173 0.46 -11.15 -3.98
CA GLU A 173 0.36 -12.44 -4.64
C GLU A 173 1.14 -13.54 -3.90
N SER A 174 2.27 -13.19 -3.29
CA SER A 174 3.06 -14.12 -2.48
C SER A 174 2.43 -14.35 -1.11
N LEU A 175 1.76 -13.34 -0.55
CA LEU A 175 1.27 -13.37 0.83
C LEU A 175 -0.17 -13.90 0.96
N VAL A 176 -0.98 -13.78 -0.08
CA VAL A 176 -2.43 -14.05 0.00
C VAL A 176 -2.79 -15.53 0.18
N GLY A 177 -1.90 -16.45 -0.24
CA GLY A 177 -2.10 -17.89 -0.14
C GLY A 177 -3.15 -18.45 -1.12
N THR A 178 -3.44 -19.74 -0.98
CA THR A 178 -4.30 -20.49 -1.92
C THR A 178 -5.73 -19.96 -2.01
N GLN A 179 -6.28 -19.45 -0.92
CA GLN A 179 -7.66 -18.92 -0.90
C GLN A 179 -7.81 -17.66 -1.76
N GLY A 180 -6.72 -16.90 -1.98
CA GLY A 180 -6.69 -15.73 -2.86
C GLY A 180 -6.14 -16.04 -4.26
N GLY A 181 -5.90 -17.29 -4.59
CA GLY A 181 -5.34 -17.72 -5.88
C GLY A 181 -3.81 -17.75 -5.91
N GLY A 182 -3.15 -17.59 -4.76
CA GLY A 182 -1.70 -17.70 -4.64
C GLY A 182 -1.23 -19.13 -4.30
N SER A 183 0.04 -19.25 -3.92
CA SER A 183 0.66 -20.51 -3.54
C SER A 183 0.86 -20.59 -2.02
N ARG A 184 0.61 -21.77 -1.43
CA ARG A 184 0.90 -22.03 -0.02
C ARG A 184 2.39 -21.93 0.28
N ASP A 185 3.21 -22.48 -0.58
CA ASP A 185 4.66 -22.48 -0.39
C ASP A 185 5.23 -21.05 -0.49
N ALA A 186 4.75 -20.25 -1.46
CA ALA A 186 5.09 -18.85 -1.58
C ALA A 186 4.68 -18.07 -0.31
N GLN A 187 3.48 -18.32 0.22
CA GLN A 187 2.99 -17.68 1.42
C GLN A 187 3.85 -17.99 2.65
N ILE A 188 4.21 -19.27 2.84
CA ILE A 188 5.08 -19.70 3.93
C ILE A 188 6.47 -19.06 3.80
N GLN A 189 7.04 -19.06 2.59
CA GLN A 189 8.35 -18.45 2.36
C GLN A 189 8.31 -16.94 2.61
N GLU A 190 7.26 -16.28 2.18
CA GLU A 190 7.08 -14.83 2.37
C GLU A 190 6.96 -14.46 3.86
N LEU A 191 6.20 -15.23 4.64
CA LEU A 191 6.12 -15.03 6.09
C LEU A 191 7.48 -15.23 6.77
N LYS A 192 8.28 -16.21 6.34
CA LYS A 192 9.66 -16.39 6.85
C LYS A 192 10.55 -15.20 6.51
N ASN A 193 10.45 -14.67 5.29
CA ASN A 193 11.24 -13.51 4.89
C ASN A 193 10.86 -12.25 5.69
N ILE A 194 9.57 -12.04 5.93
CA ILE A 194 9.06 -10.94 6.77
C ILE A 194 9.60 -11.07 8.19
N THR A 195 9.51 -12.26 8.81
CA THR A 195 10.02 -12.47 10.17
C THR A 195 11.52 -12.28 10.26
N HIS A 196 12.27 -12.79 9.28
CA HIS A 196 13.72 -12.58 9.22
C HIS A 196 14.06 -11.09 9.15
N HIS A 197 13.40 -10.34 8.27
CA HIS A 197 13.61 -8.89 8.16
C HIS A 197 13.28 -8.16 9.46
N LEU A 198 12.18 -8.50 10.11
CA LEU A 198 11.76 -7.87 11.36
C LEU A 198 12.58 -8.32 12.59
N GLY A 199 13.36 -9.40 12.47
CA GLY A 199 14.08 -10.00 13.58
C GLY A 199 13.17 -10.76 14.56
N ILE A 200 12.02 -11.22 14.09
CA ILE A 200 11.06 -12.03 14.85
C ILE A 200 11.53 -13.50 14.80
N LYS A 201 11.55 -14.15 15.95
CA LYS A 201 11.86 -15.58 16.04
C LYS A 201 10.57 -16.37 15.93
N SER A 202 10.45 -17.19 14.90
CA SER A 202 9.28 -18.05 14.68
C SER A 202 9.73 -19.42 14.18
N ASP A 203 9.02 -20.46 14.60
CA ASP A 203 9.24 -21.81 14.09
C ASP A 203 8.31 -22.14 12.92
N SER A 204 8.55 -23.29 12.27
CA SER A 204 7.76 -23.72 11.12
C SER A 204 6.28 -23.98 11.49
N LYS A 205 5.99 -24.38 12.72
CA LYS A 205 4.60 -24.62 13.18
C LYS A 205 3.85 -23.32 13.30
N GLU A 206 4.45 -22.31 13.91
CA GLU A 206 3.87 -20.97 14.04
C GLU A 206 3.63 -20.32 12.68
N ILE A 207 4.61 -20.37 11.78
CA ILE A 207 4.46 -19.85 10.40
C ILE A 207 3.27 -20.50 9.69
N ASN A 208 3.11 -21.83 9.80
CA ASN A 208 1.97 -22.53 9.20
C ASN A 208 0.64 -22.09 9.80
N GLN A 209 0.55 -21.95 11.13
CA GLN A 209 -0.67 -21.49 11.81
C GLN A 209 -1.04 -20.06 11.41
N ILE A 210 -0.06 -19.19 11.22
CA ILE A 210 -0.27 -17.82 10.76
C ILE A 210 -0.77 -17.84 9.31
N ALA A 211 -0.12 -18.59 8.43
CA ALA A 211 -0.52 -18.71 7.03
C ALA A 211 -1.98 -19.17 6.86
N ASP A 212 -2.48 -20.05 7.73
CA ASP A 212 -3.89 -20.46 7.74
C ASP A 212 -4.88 -19.35 8.08
N LYS A 213 -4.41 -18.29 8.78
CA LYS A 213 -5.26 -17.21 9.29
C LYS A 213 -5.14 -15.90 8.51
N VAL A 214 -4.15 -15.75 7.65
CA VAL A 214 -3.87 -14.47 6.96
C VAL A 214 -5.00 -14.04 6.03
N PHE A 215 -5.65 -14.97 5.32
CA PHE A 215 -6.67 -14.63 4.33
C PHE A 215 -7.98 -14.15 4.99
N GLY A 216 -8.62 -13.15 4.39
CA GLY A 216 -9.96 -12.69 4.76
C GLY A 216 -10.05 -11.95 6.10
N GLY A 217 -11.27 -11.60 6.50
CA GLY A 217 -11.57 -11.06 7.83
C GLY A 217 -11.04 -9.66 8.15
N THR A 218 -10.64 -8.86 7.15
CA THR A 218 -10.24 -7.47 7.35
C THR A 218 -11.35 -6.51 6.92
N ALA A 219 -11.43 -5.33 7.55
CA ALA A 219 -12.50 -4.35 7.34
C ALA A 219 -12.69 -3.90 5.88
N THR A 220 -11.63 -3.91 5.07
CA THR A 220 -11.68 -3.53 3.65
C THR A 220 -11.54 -4.74 2.72
N PHE A 221 -11.68 -5.94 3.26
CA PHE A 221 -11.65 -7.17 2.45
C PHE A 221 -12.82 -7.16 1.46
N SER A 222 -12.51 -7.39 0.19
CA SER A 222 -13.52 -7.56 -0.86
C SER A 222 -13.44 -8.98 -1.38
N LYS A 223 -12.78 -9.21 -2.50
CA LYS A 223 -12.58 -10.56 -3.05
C LYS A 223 -11.22 -11.17 -2.67
N GLY A 224 -10.20 -10.32 -2.45
CA GLY A 224 -8.85 -10.76 -2.10
C GLY A 224 -8.20 -11.68 -3.13
N ALA A 225 -8.63 -11.61 -4.40
CA ALA A 225 -8.21 -12.53 -5.44
C ALA A 225 -7.15 -11.91 -6.36
N ILE A 226 -6.21 -12.73 -6.81
CA ILE A 226 -5.23 -12.42 -7.85
C ILE A 226 -5.93 -12.44 -9.22
N GLY A 227 -5.58 -11.51 -10.10
CA GLY A 227 -6.05 -11.50 -11.49
C GLY A 227 -7.52 -11.12 -11.67
N ASN A 228 -8.17 -10.56 -10.65
CA ASN A 228 -9.58 -10.14 -10.75
C ASN A 228 -9.81 -9.09 -11.84
N TRP A 229 -8.78 -8.34 -12.21
CA TRP A 229 -8.83 -7.35 -13.29
C TRP A 229 -9.27 -7.96 -14.63
N GLN A 230 -8.94 -9.22 -14.92
CA GLN A 230 -9.30 -9.92 -16.16
C GLN A 230 -10.83 -9.98 -16.39
N ASN A 231 -11.62 -9.99 -15.32
CA ASN A 231 -13.08 -10.02 -15.39
C ASN A 231 -13.73 -8.63 -15.57
N HIS A 232 -12.92 -7.56 -15.50
CA HIS A 232 -13.43 -6.18 -15.47
C HIS A 232 -12.83 -5.29 -16.57
N PHE A 233 -11.62 -5.59 -17.04
CA PHE A 233 -10.97 -4.78 -18.08
C PHE A 233 -11.58 -5.06 -19.45
N SER A 234 -12.11 -4.02 -20.08
CA SER A 234 -12.42 -4.00 -21.51
C SER A 234 -11.13 -3.85 -22.34
N ILE A 235 -11.25 -3.96 -23.67
CA ILE A 235 -10.14 -3.69 -24.60
C ILE A 235 -9.60 -2.27 -24.38
N GLN A 236 -10.49 -1.27 -24.27
CA GLN A 236 -10.07 0.12 -24.04
C GLN A 236 -9.30 0.31 -22.73
N HIS A 237 -9.68 -0.41 -21.65
CA HIS A 237 -8.93 -0.37 -20.40
C HIS A 237 -7.54 -0.96 -20.54
N LYS A 238 -7.41 -2.07 -21.28
CA LYS A 238 -6.11 -2.69 -21.55
C LYS A 238 -5.20 -1.78 -22.37
N GLU A 239 -5.73 -1.15 -23.42
CA GLU A 239 -4.99 -0.22 -24.26
C GLU A 239 -4.52 1.01 -23.45
N ALA A 240 -5.42 1.66 -22.73
CA ALA A 240 -5.07 2.80 -21.89
C ALA A 240 -4.05 2.42 -20.79
N PHE A 241 -4.18 1.23 -20.22
CA PHE A 241 -3.22 0.76 -19.22
C PHE A 241 -1.85 0.46 -19.83
N LYS A 242 -1.80 -0.20 -21.00
CA LYS A 242 -0.55 -0.50 -21.72
C LYS A 242 0.21 0.77 -22.12
N GLU A 243 -0.51 1.75 -22.66
CA GLU A 243 0.07 3.04 -23.04
C GLU A 243 0.69 3.75 -21.82
N LEU A 244 -0.01 3.75 -20.69
CA LEU A 244 0.40 4.50 -19.52
C LEU A 244 1.42 3.76 -18.64
N ALA A 245 1.25 2.46 -18.46
CA ALA A 245 1.93 1.69 -17.43
C ALA A 245 2.32 0.26 -17.87
N GLY A 246 2.30 -0.06 -19.15
CA GLY A 246 2.65 -1.39 -19.65
C GLY A 246 4.08 -1.78 -19.32
N GLU A 247 5.04 -0.91 -19.58
CA GLU A 247 6.45 -1.14 -19.24
C GLU A 247 6.69 -1.32 -17.73
N MET A 248 5.90 -0.65 -16.89
CA MET A 248 5.96 -0.83 -15.45
C MET A 248 5.55 -2.25 -15.04
N LEU A 249 4.58 -2.88 -15.72
CA LEU A 249 4.21 -4.27 -15.44
C LEU A 249 5.37 -5.23 -15.73
N ILE A 250 6.12 -4.99 -16.81
CA ILE A 250 7.31 -5.76 -17.17
C ILE A 250 8.40 -5.57 -16.11
N GLN A 251 8.68 -4.33 -15.72
CA GLN A 251 9.66 -4.02 -14.67
C GLN A 251 9.29 -4.69 -13.31
N LEU A 252 8.01 -4.70 -12.99
CA LEU A 252 7.49 -5.34 -11.77
C LEU A 252 7.30 -6.87 -11.91
N ARG A 253 7.59 -7.45 -13.09
CA ARG A 253 7.49 -8.87 -13.42
C ARG A 253 6.07 -9.45 -13.31
N TYR A 254 5.05 -8.61 -13.55
CA TYR A 254 3.69 -9.08 -13.74
C TYR A 254 3.42 -9.53 -15.17
N GLU A 255 4.19 -9.01 -16.12
CA GLU A 255 4.17 -9.41 -17.54
C GLU A 255 5.58 -9.56 -18.08
N THR A 256 5.72 -10.30 -19.18
CA THR A 256 7.00 -10.48 -19.90
C THR A 256 7.11 -9.57 -21.12
N ASP A 257 5.98 -9.13 -21.65
CA ASP A 257 5.87 -8.23 -22.80
C ASP A 257 4.53 -7.46 -22.74
N LEU A 258 4.20 -6.74 -23.81
CA LEU A 258 2.94 -5.97 -23.92
C LEU A 258 1.78 -6.75 -24.56
N ASN A 259 1.91 -8.06 -24.84
CA ASN A 259 0.91 -8.87 -25.52
C ASN A 259 -0.07 -9.60 -24.55
N TRP A 260 -0.61 -8.91 -23.55
CA TRP A 260 -1.52 -9.46 -22.54
C TRP A 260 -2.94 -8.93 -22.66
#